data_f3cfb4cd067ce8b15c6b9d8d57a0ff78
#
_entry.id   f3cfb4cd067ce8b15c6b9d8d57a0ff78
#
_cell.length_a   1.000
_cell.length_b   1.000
_cell.length_c   1.000
_cell.angle_alpha   90.00
_cell.angle_beta   90.00
_cell.angle_gamma   90.00
#
_symmetry.space_group_name_H-M   'P 1'
#
loop_
_entity.id
_entity.type
_entity.pdbx_description
1 polymer ?
#
loop_
_entity_poly.entity_id
_entity_poly.type
_entity_poly.pdbx_seq_one_letter_code
_entity_poly.pdbx_strand_id
1 'polypeptide(L)'
;IREFCLSRGLGDVYKRQADYVIMESTYGNRNHNTPPDYAAELAKVMNSTFTKGGNLVIPAFSVGRTQEMLYYMRRIKTEGLLPEYPGFEVYIDSPLAVEATNIFHKSVEECFDEEARQLVQSGINPIQFPGLKVAVSSEESKMINFNQKSKVIISASGMCEAGRIRHHLKHNLWRSDSTILFVGYQVPGTLGYSLLNGVKKVKLFGEE
;
A
#
# COMPACT_ATOMS: atom_id res chain seq x y z
N ILE A 1 2.73 -6.38 11.53
CA ILE A 1 3.50 -5.40 12.32
C ILE A 1 3.41 -5.88 13.74
N ARG A 2 4.48 -6.53 14.21
CA ARG A 2 4.60 -6.84 15.63
C ARG A 2 4.52 -5.52 16.39
N GLU A 3 3.71 -5.53 17.43
CA GLU A 3 3.75 -4.51 18.46
C GLU A 3 5.20 -4.14 18.73
N PHE A 4 5.51 -2.89 18.62
CA PHE A 4 6.79 -2.37 19.06
C PHE A 4 6.87 -2.74 20.53
N CYS A 5 7.63 -3.79 20.86
CA CYS A 5 7.64 -4.38 22.18
C CYS A 5 8.42 -3.47 23.13
N LEU A 6 7.79 -2.37 23.53
CA LEU A 6 8.22 -1.56 24.68
C LEU A 6 8.11 -2.36 25.99
N SER A 7 7.60 -3.61 25.93
CA SER A 7 7.40 -4.47 27.10
C SER A 7 8.57 -5.37 27.45
N ARG A 8 9.68 -5.37 26.71
CA ARG A 8 10.90 -6.06 27.17
C ARG A 8 11.52 -5.29 28.32
N GLY A 9 11.17 -5.68 29.55
CA GLY A 9 11.76 -5.15 30.77
C GLY A 9 10.85 -4.27 31.61
N LEU A 10 9.57 -4.62 31.74
CA LEU A 10 8.68 -4.06 32.77
C LEU A 10 9.08 -4.50 34.20
N GLY A 11 10.37 -4.49 34.49
CA GLY A 11 10.86 -4.82 35.84
C GLY A 11 10.62 -3.72 36.87
N ASP A 12 10.25 -2.50 36.46
CA ASP A 12 10.03 -1.42 37.42
C ASP A 12 9.09 -0.34 36.81
N VAL A 13 7.81 -0.48 37.07
CA VAL A 13 6.76 0.47 36.61
C VAL A 13 7.04 1.88 37.15
N TYR A 14 7.63 2.00 38.35
CA TYR A 14 7.91 3.27 39.01
C TYR A 14 9.02 4.09 38.34
N LYS A 15 9.91 3.46 37.56
CA LYS A 15 10.99 4.17 36.87
C LYS A 15 10.60 4.71 35.49
N ARG A 16 9.34 4.52 35.07
CA ARG A 16 8.82 4.92 33.75
C ARG A 16 7.75 5.99 33.84
N GLN A 17 7.81 6.84 34.83
CA GLN A 17 6.94 7.99 34.91
C GLN A 17 7.44 9.10 33.98
N ALA A 18 6.51 9.80 33.34
CA ALA A 18 6.78 10.95 32.49
C ALA A 18 5.83 12.09 32.87
N ASP A 19 6.34 13.32 32.84
CA ASP A 19 5.51 14.51 33.05
C ASP A 19 4.60 14.79 31.85
N TYR A 20 5.06 14.39 30.66
CA TYR A 20 4.30 14.53 29.41
C TYR A 20 4.41 13.24 28.60
N VAL A 21 3.26 12.79 28.09
CA VAL A 21 3.18 11.60 27.20
C VAL A 21 2.60 12.03 25.87
N ILE A 22 3.36 11.81 24.80
CA ILE A 22 2.92 12.03 23.42
C ILE A 22 2.91 10.65 22.73
N MET A 23 1.73 10.22 22.28
CA MET A 23 1.56 8.92 21.62
C MET A 23 0.54 9.01 20.49
N GLU A 24 0.70 8.15 19.48
CA GLU A 24 -0.35 7.98 18.48
C GLU A 24 -1.60 7.36 19.13
N SER A 25 -2.76 7.69 18.60
CA SER A 25 -4.04 7.17 19.08
C SER A 25 -5.09 7.04 17.95
N THR A 26 -4.64 6.78 16.74
CA THR A 26 -5.45 6.76 15.51
C THR A 26 -6.69 5.88 15.65
N TYR A 27 -6.55 4.74 16.29
CA TYR A 27 -7.61 3.78 16.54
C TYR A 27 -7.96 3.62 18.04
N GLY A 28 -7.53 4.55 18.87
CA GLY A 28 -7.69 4.47 20.33
C GLY A 28 -9.15 4.47 20.82
N ASN A 29 -10.10 4.89 20.00
CA ASN A 29 -11.52 4.98 20.35
C ASN A 29 -12.40 3.92 19.65
N ARG A 30 -11.83 2.94 18.96
CA ARG A 30 -12.59 1.93 18.23
C ARG A 30 -11.79 0.65 18.03
N ASN A 31 -12.50 -0.46 17.87
CA ASN A 31 -11.93 -1.73 17.46
C ASN A 31 -11.96 -1.87 15.94
N HIS A 32 -11.01 -2.61 15.39
CA HIS A 32 -11.09 -3.07 14.02
C HIS A 32 -12.16 -4.15 13.88
N ASN A 33 -12.81 -4.19 12.73
CA ASN A 33 -13.65 -5.32 12.36
C ASN A 33 -12.79 -6.59 12.22
N THR A 34 -13.41 -7.75 12.30
CA THR A 34 -12.73 -9.02 11.97
C THR A 34 -12.06 -8.89 10.60
N PRO A 35 -10.74 -9.14 10.50
CA PRO A 35 -10.06 -8.99 9.23
C PRO A 35 -10.62 -9.97 8.20
N PRO A 36 -11.01 -9.49 7.01
CA PRO A 36 -11.40 -10.36 5.91
C PRO A 36 -10.17 -11.08 5.32
N ASP A 37 -10.39 -11.99 4.38
CA ASP A 37 -9.29 -12.41 3.50
C ASP A 37 -8.94 -11.24 2.55
N TYR A 38 -7.93 -10.47 2.95
CA TYR A 38 -7.49 -9.28 2.20
C TYR A 38 -7.06 -9.59 0.77
N ALA A 39 -6.48 -10.77 0.51
CA ALA A 39 -6.08 -11.16 -0.83
C ALA A 39 -7.32 -11.37 -1.72
N ALA A 40 -8.34 -12.06 -1.21
CA ALA A 40 -9.58 -12.29 -1.94
C ALA A 40 -10.35 -10.98 -2.20
N GLU A 41 -10.45 -10.09 -1.20
CA GLU A 41 -11.11 -8.79 -1.38
C GLU A 41 -10.37 -7.89 -2.37
N LEU A 42 -9.04 -7.86 -2.29
CA LEU A 42 -8.21 -7.11 -3.23
C LEU A 42 -8.35 -7.65 -4.66
N ALA A 43 -8.40 -8.98 -4.84
CA ALA A 43 -8.63 -9.61 -6.13
C ALA A 43 -9.99 -9.22 -6.73
N LYS A 44 -11.05 -9.12 -5.93
CA LYS A 44 -12.37 -8.64 -6.39
C LYS A 44 -12.31 -7.19 -6.90
N VAL A 45 -11.64 -6.30 -6.15
CA VAL A 45 -11.47 -4.91 -6.56
C VAL A 45 -10.66 -4.82 -7.86
N MET A 46 -9.57 -5.59 -7.96
CA MET A 46 -8.74 -5.68 -9.17
C MET A 46 -9.56 -6.17 -10.36
N ASN A 47 -10.31 -7.26 -10.21
CA ASN A 47 -11.16 -7.81 -11.26
C ASN A 47 -12.17 -6.78 -11.77
N SER A 48 -12.91 -6.16 -10.86
CA SER A 48 -13.88 -5.12 -11.19
C SER A 48 -13.25 -3.93 -11.94
N THR A 49 -12.04 -3.52 -11.55
CA THR A 49 -11.32 -2.42 -12.19
C THR A 49 -10.80 -2.80 -13.57
N PHE A 50 -10.18 -3.97 -13.69
CA PHE A 50 -9.57 -4.42 -14.95
C PHE A 50 -10.61 -4.78 -16.00
N THR A 51 -11.77 -5.31 -15.61
CA THR A 51 -12.90 -5.54 -16.52
C THR A 51 -13.41 -4.27 -17.18
N LYS A 52 -13.28 -3.13 -16.51
CA LYS A 52 -13.57 -1.80 -17.10
C LYS A 52 -12.44 -1.26 -17.97
N GLY A 53 -11.25 -1.89 -17.97
CA GLY A 53 -10.06 -1.40 -18.65
C GLY A 53 -9.29 -0.33 -17.88
N GLY A 54 -9.59 -0.13 -16.60
CA GLY A 54 -9.00 0.91 -15.76
C GLY A 54 -7.76 0.47 -15.00
N ASN A 55 -7.17 1.42 -14.28
CA ASN A 55 -6.04 1.20 -13.37
C ASN A 55 -6.51 1.15 -11.92
N LEU A 56 -5.89 0.30 -11.12
CA LEU A 56 -6.03 0.34 -9.67
C LEU A 56 -4.88 1.17 -9.07
N VAL A 57 -5.20 2.33 -8.50
CA VAL A 57 -4.23 3.23 -7.88
C VAL A 57 -4.35 3.14 -6.37
N ILE A 58 -3.25 2.82 -5.69
CA ILE A 58 -3.20 2.59 -4.24
C ILE A 58 -2.26 3.61 -3.60
N PRO A 59 -2.80 4.68 -2.99
CA PRO A 59 -2.02 5.54 -2.11
C PRO A 59 -1.55 4.75 -0.89
N ALA A 60 -0.24 4.62 -0.70
CA ALA A 60 0.31 3.86 0.41
C ALA A 60 1.54 4.55 1.01
N PHE A 61 1.76 4.35 2.32
CA PHE A 61 3.02 4.74 2.94
C PHE A 61 4.15 3.85 2.42
N SER A 62 5.33 4.45 2.26
CA SER A 62 6.51 3.77 1.72
C SER A 62 6.98 2.61 2.58
N VAL A 63 6.75 2.68 3.90
CA VAL A 63 7.18 1.67 4.87
C VAL A 63 5.94 0.98 5.47
N GLY A 64 5.97 -0.32 5.53
CA GLY A 64 4.94 -1.18 6.11
C GLY A 64 3.80 -1.47 5.13
N ARG A 65 2.93 -0.49 4.86
CA ARG A 65 1.73 -0.71 4.04
C ARG A 65 2.04 -1.13 2.60
N THR A 66 3.05 -0.57 1.98
CA THR A 66 3.47 -0.98 0.63
C THR A 66 3.89 -2.45 0.63
N GLN A 67 4.72 -2.90 1.57
CA GLN A 67 5.20 -4.27 1.64
C GLN A 67 4.06 -5.27 1.93
N GLU A 68 3.11 -4.88 2.77
CA GLU A 68 1.91 -5.68 3.02
C GLU A 68 1.05 -5.84 1.74
N MET A 69 0.88 -4.78 0.96
CA MET A 69 0.18 -4.88 -0.34
C MET A 69 0.91 -5.81 -1.31
N LEU A 70 2.24 -5.77 -1.34
CA LEU A 70 3.04 -6.69 -2.18
C LEU A 70 2.84 -8.15 -1.76
N TYR A 71 2.77 -8.42 -0.45
CA TYR A 71 2.47 -9.75 0.06
C TYR A 71 1.12 -10.27 -0.46
N TYR A 72 0.05 -9.48 -0.37
CA TYR A 72 -1.26 -9.87 -0.89
C TYR A 72 -1.26 -10.00 -2.43
N MET A 73 -0.58 -9.13 -3.15
CA MET A 73 -0.46 -9.24 -4.62
C MET A 73 0.26 -10.53 -5.03
N ARG A 74 1.31 -10.93 -4.29
CA ARG A 74 1.96 -12.23 -4.50
C ARG A 74 0.98 -13.37 -4.28
N ARG A 75 0.23 -13.36 -3.16
CA ARG A 75 -0.80 -14.38 -2.87
C ARG A 75 -1.82 -14.47 -4.00
N ILE A 76 -2.35 -13.34 -4.47
CA ILE A 76 -3.29 -13.31 -5.59
C ILE A 76 -2.71 -14.02 -6.82
N LYS A 77 -1.43 -13.79 -7.12
CA LYS A 77 -0.73 -14.44 -8.25
C LYS A 77 -0.54 -15.94 -8.03
N THR A 78 -0.02 -16.33 -6.88
CA THR A 78 0.36 -17.73 -6.62
C THR A 78 -0.85 -18.62 -6.36
N GLU A 79 -1.91 -18.08 -5.76
CA GLU A 79 -3.16 -18.79 -5.50
C GLU A 79 -4.15 -18.71 -6.69
N GLY A 80 -3.80 -17.97 -7.75
CA GLY A 80 -4.64 -17.83 -8.94
C GLY A 80 -5.98 -17.12 -8.69
N LEU A 81 -6.05 -16.18 -7.72
CA LEU A 81 -7.29 -15.52 -7.33
C LEU A 81 -7.81 -14.52 -8.38
N LEU A 82 -7.04 -14.27 -9.44
CA LEU A 82 -7.41 -13.40 -10.55
C LEU A 82 -7.18 -14.13 -11.89
N PRO A 83 -7.94 -15.18 -12.19
CA PRO A 83 -7.69 -16.07 -13.32
C PRO A 83 -7.86 -15.38 -14.68
N GLU A 84 -8.70 -14.36 -14.79
CA GLU A 84 -8.92 -13.61 -16.02
C GLU A 84 -7.73 -12.69 -16.38
N TYR A 85 -6.90 -12.34 -15.41
CA TYR A 85 -5.76 -11.44 -15.58
C TYR A 85 -4.47 -12.01 -14.95
N PRO A 86 -4.02 -13.22 -15.29
CA PRO A 86 -2.88 -13.88 -14.63
C PRO A 86 -1.57 -13.11 -14.82
N GLY A 87 -1.49 -12.33 -15.88
CA GLY A 87 -0.32 -11.50 -16.25
C GLY A 87 -0.36 -10.07 -15.72
N PHE A 88 -1.20 -9.74 -14.74
CA PHE A 88 -1.29 -8.36 -14.25
C PHE A 88 0.05 -7.82 -13.75
N GLU A 89 0.26 -6.53 -13.96
CA GLU A 89 1.46 -5.80 -13.55
C GLU A 89 1.18 -4.93 -12.34
N VAL A 90 2.15 -4.85 -11.44
CA VAL A 90 2.14 -3.99 -10.26
C VAL A 90 3.35 -3.08 -10.31
N TYR A 91 3.14 -1.79 -10.21
CA TYR A 91 4.19 -0.78 -10.18
C TYR A 91 4.33 -0.21 -8.77
N ILE A 92 5.55 -0.24 -8.21
CA ILE A 92 5.92 0.58 -7.06
C ILE A 92 6.55 1.85 -7.62
N ASP A 93 5.84 2.96 -7.47
CA ASP A 93 6.36 4.27 -7.87
C ASP A 93 6.67 5.14 -6.65
N SER A 94 7.71 4.73 -5.94
CA SER A 94 8.27 5.42 -4.78
C SER A 94 9.69 4.94 -4.52
N PRO A 95 10.73 5.76 -4.75
CA PRO A 95 12.12 5.38 -4.45
C PRO A 95 12.30 4.90 -3.00
N LEU A 96 11.70 5.63 -2.05
CA LEU A 96 11.76 5.26 -0.63
C LEU A 96 11.10 3.91 -0.34
N ALA A 97 9.99 3.60 -1.03
CA ALA A 97 9.33 2.30 -0.86
C ALA A 97 10.19 1.14 -1.41
N VAL A 98 10.92 1.38 -2.49
CA VAL A 98 11.88 0.41 -3.04
C VAL A 98 13.00 0.13 -2.04
N GLU A 99 13.61 1.17 -1.47
CA GLU A 99 14.65 1.02 -0.46
C GLU A 99 14.13 0.32 0.81
N ALA A 100 12.95 0.71 1.30
CA ALA A 100 12.31 0.04 2.43
C ALA A 100 12.08 -1.44 2.14
N THR A 101 11.61 -1.80 0.96
CA THR A 101 11.40 -3.20 0.54
C THR A 101 12.71 -3.99 0.56
N ASN A 102 13.83 -3.37 0.13
CA ASN A 102 15.15 -3.99 0.21
C ASN A 102 15.60 -4.22 1.66
N ILE A 103 15.28 -3.31 2.58
CA ILE A 103 15.58 -3.46 4.02
C ILE A 103 14.75 -4.60 4.59
N PHE A 104 13.45 -4.66 4.32
CA PHE A 104 12.59 -5.77 4.74
C PHE A 104 13.15 -7.12 4.31
N HIS A 105 13.63 -7.20 3.07
CA HIS A 105 14.22 -8.43 2.54
C HIS A 105 15.53 -8.86 3.25
N LYS A 106 16.29 -7.90 3.74
CA LYS A 106 17.54 -8.17 4.51
C LYS A 106 17.26 -8.47 5.99
N SER A 107 16.12 -8.05 6.52
CA SER A 107 15.76 -8.12 7.94
C SER A 107 14.58 -9.08 8.17
N VAL A 108 14.63 -10.27 7.56
CA VAL A 108 13.55 -11.28 7.61
C VAL A 108 13.19 -11.66 9.04
N GLU A 109 14.18 -11.91 9.89
CA GLU A 109 13.98 -12.34 11.27
C GLU A 109 13.26 -11.28 12.13
N GLU A 110 13.44 -10.02 11.79
CA GLU A 110 12.90 -8.87 12.55
C GLU A 110 11.59 -8.35 11.99
N CYS A 111 11.42 -8.42 10.67
CA CYS A 111 10.31 -7.77 9.96
C CYS A 111 9.17 -8.72 9.60
N PHE A 112 9.45 -10.02 9.45
CA PHE A 112 8.47 -10.98 8.97
C PHE A 112 7.85 -11.78 10.11
N ASP A 113 6.56 -12.07 9.97
CA ASP A 113 5.87 -13.03 10.84
C ASP A 113 6.27 -14.48 10.50
N GLU A 114 5.73 -15.43 11.25
CA GLU A 114 6.09 -16.84 11.08
C GLU A 114 5.73 -17.37 9.69
N GLU A 115 4.58 -16.99 9.14
CA GLU A 115 4.13 -17.44 7.82
C GLU A 115 5.09 -16.94 6.73
N ALA A 116 5.44 -15.66 6.75
CA ALA A 116 6.37 -15.08 5.78
C ALA A 116 7.80 -15.63 5.93
N ARG A 117 8.26 -15.95 7.16
CA ARG A 117 9.55 -16.61 7.39
C ARG A 117 9.60 -18.01 6.79
N GLN A 118 8.55 -18.80 6.95
CA GLN A 118 8.46 -20.14 6.35
C GLN A 118 8.53 -20.09 4.82
N LEU A 119 7.92 -19.07 4.19
CA LEU A 119 8.07 -18.85 2.75
C LEU A 119 9.53 -18.60 2.38
N VAL A 120 10.24 -17.74 3.12
CA VAL A 120 11.66 -17.45 2.85
C VAL A 120 12.53 -18.71 3.03
N GLN A 121 12.29 -19.51 4.07
CA GLN A 121 12.97 -20.78 4.29
C GLN A 121 12.73 -21.78 3.15
N SER A 122 11.56 -21.70 2.51
CA SER A 122 11.22 -22.49 1.31
C SER A 122 11.79 -21.89 0.00
N GLY A 123 12.61 -20.84 0.08
CA GLY A 123 13.19 -20.17 -1.08
C GLY A 123 12.24 -19.21 -1.81
N ILE A 124 11.11 -18.87 -1.20
CA ILE A 124 10.11 -17.98 -1.79
C ILE A 124 10.24 -16.59 -1.17
N ASN A 125 10.41 -15.58 -2.01
CA ASN A 125 10.34 -14.18 -1.55
C ASN A 125 8.86 -13.76 -1.36
N PRO A 126 8.43 -13.41 -0.11
CA PRO A 126 7.02 -13.14 0.17
C PRO A 126 6.50 -11.83 -0.40
N ILE A 127 7.36 -10.92 -0.83
CA ILE A 127 7.01 -9.60 -1.35
C ILE A 127 7.52 -9.35 -2.79
N GLN A 128 7.95 -10.42 -3.48
CA GLN A 128 8.38 -10.36 -4.86
C GLN A 128 7.64 -11.42 -5.70
N PHE A 129 7.26 -11.05 -6.92
CA PHE A 129 6.52 -11.94 -7.81
C PHE A 129 6.67 -11.48 -9.29
N PRO A 130 6.41 -12.37 -10.26
CA PRO A 130 6.43 -12.00 -11.67
C PRO A 130 5.42 -10.90 -11.99
N GLY A 131 5.86 -9.84 -12.67
CA GLY A 131 5.02 -8.68 -13.00
C GLY A 131 5.12 -7.52 -11.99
N LEU A 132 5.88 -7.68 -10.90
CA LEU A 132 6.26 -6.55 -10.06
C LEU A 132 7.32 -5.71 -10.77
N LYS A 133 7.08 -4.42 -10.88
CA LYS A 133 7.97 -3.43 -11.48
C LYS A 133 8.20 -2.27 -10.52
N VAL A 134 9.37 -1.70 -10.56
CA VAL A 134 9.73 -0.54 -9.74
C VAL A 134 10.07 0.64 -10.64
N ALA A 135 9.66 1.84 -10.25
CA ALA A 135 10.03 3.08 -10.89
C ALA A 135 10.83 3.95 -9.91
N VAL A 136 12.10 4.13 -10.19
CA VAL A 136 13.01 4.93 -9.36
C VAL A 136 13.17 6.34 -9.94
N SER A 137 13.37 6.45 -11.24
CA SER A 137 13.51 7.73 -11.93
C SER A 137 12.16 8.41 -12.21
N SER A 138 12.20 9.71 -12.49
CA SER A 138 11.02 10.47 -12.88
C SER A 138 10.52 10.07 -14.26
N GLU A 139 11.41 9.66 -15.15
CA GLU A 139 11.09 9.20 -16.48
C GLU A 139 10.33 7.88 -16.43
N GLU A 140 10.79 6.92 -15.64
CA GLU A 140 10.08 5.65 -15.40
C GLU A 140 8.69 5.89 -14.82
N SER A 141 8.56 6.80 -13.86
CA SER A 141 7.28 7.19 -13.26
C SER A 141 6.29 7.72 -14.32
N LYS A 142 6.76 8.59 -15.20
CA LYS A 142 5.94 9.11 -16.31
C LYS A 142 5.49 8.00 -17.25
N MET A 143 6.38 7.06 -17.59
CA MET A 143 6.08 5.96 -18.51
C MET A 143 4.97 5.03 -18.02
N ILE A 144 4.75 4.93 -16.71
CA ILE A 144 3.62 4.18 -16.12
C ILE A 144 2.28 4.70 -16.69
N ASN A 145 2.13 6.02 -16.81
CA ASN A 145 0.90 6.64 -17.26
C ASN A 145 0.67 6.49 -18.78
N PHE A 146 1.71 6.26 -19.57
CA PHE A 146 1.60 6.00 -21.00
C PHE A 146 1.27 4.54 -21.34
N ASN A 147 1.50 3.62 -20.41
CA ASN A 147 1.11 2.22 -20.59
C ASN A 147 -0.44 2.12 -20.53
N GLN A 148 -1.05 1.65 -21.63
CA GLN A 148 -2.51 1.56 -21.75
C GLN A 148 -3.11 0.30 -21.12
N LYS A 149 -2.28 -0.69 -20.75
CA LYS A 149 -2.76 -1.91 -20.09
C LYS A 149 -3.23 -1.60 -18.66
N SER A 150 -4.30 -2.24 -18.26
CA SER A 150 -4.74 -2.22 -16.85
C SER A 150 -3.63 -2.71 -15.94
N LYS A 151 -3.39 -1.99 -14.85
CA LYS A 151 -2.30 -2.26 -13.93
C LYS A 151 -2.63 -1.77 -12.52
N VAL A 152 -1.86 -2.23 -11.55
CA VAL A 152 -1.85 -1.69 -10.20
C VAL A 152 -0.70 -0.70 -10.06
N ILE A 153 -0.95 0.45 -9.45
CA ILE A 153 0.04 1.48 -9.15
C ILE A 153 0.03 1.74 -7.65
N ILE A 154 1.12 1.44 -6.96
CA ILE A 154 1.30 1.71 -5.54
C ILE A 154 2.29 2.87 -5.42
N SER A 155 1.88 3.97 -4.79
CA SER A 155 2.70 5.17 -4.70
C SER A 155 2.48 5.95 -3.40
N ALA A 156 3.50 6.61 -2.91
CA ALA A 156 3.44 7.48 -1.74
C ALA A 156 3.05 8.94 -2.16
N SER A 157 2.38 9.67 -1.28
CA SER A 157 2.04 9.39 0.12
C SER A 157 0.65 8.75 0.26
N GLY A 158 0.44 8.06 1.39
CA GLY A 158 -0.81 7.36 1.67
C GLY A 158 -2.03 8.25 1.87
N MET A 159 -1.87 9.55 2.15
CA MET A 159 -2.94 10.54 2.31
C MET A 159 -3.06 11.51 1.11
N CYS A 160 -2.32 11.27 0.05
CA CYS A 160 -2.34 12.02 -1.22
C CYS A 160 -1.87 13.49 -1.14
N GLU A 161 -1.26 13.92 -0.03
CA GLU A 161 -0.83 15.32 0.16
C GLU A 161 0.47 15.64 -0.59
N ALA A 162 1.34 14.66 -0.78
CA ALA A 162 2.64 14.82 -1.40
C ALA A 162 3.03 13.58 -2.21
N GLY A 163 4.16 13.65 -2.90
CA GLY A 163 4.75 12.52 -3.61
C GLY A 163 4.16 12.25 -4.98
N ARG A 164 4.66 11.19 -5.60
CA ARG A 164 4.33 10.81 -6.97
C ARG A 164 2.88 10.37 -7.14
N ILE A 165 2.22 9.94 -6.08
CA ILE A 165 0.80 9.58 -6.08
C ILE A 165 -0.07 10.71 -6.67
N ARG A 166 0.26 11.97 -6.43
CA ARG A 166 -0.49 13.11 -6.97
C ARG A 166 -0.49 13.16 -8.49
N HIS A 167 0.61 12.75 -9.13
CA HIS A 167 0.68 12.65 -10.59
C HIS A 167 -0.20 11.50 -11.10
N HIS A 168 -0.18 10.35 -10.44
CA HIS A 168 -1.07 9.25 -10.80
C HIS A 168 -2.54 9.59 -10.59
N LEU A 169 -2.88 10.32 -9.53
CA LEU A 169 -4.24 10.82 -9.31
C LEU A 169 -4.67 11.76 -10.44
N LYS A 170 -3.82 12.69 -10.87
CA LYS A 170 -4.11 13.57 -12.01
C LYS A 170 -4.49 12.78 -13.28
N HIS A 171 -3.84 11.65 -13.53
CA HIS A 171 -4.09 10.81 -14.71
C HIS A 171 -5.23 9.81 -14.55
N ASN A 172 -5.74 9.57 -13.34
CA ASN A 172 -6.72 8.51 -13.09
C ASN A 172 -8.04 8.98 -12.45
N LEU A 173 -8.10 10.14 -11.76
CA LEU A 173 -9.31 10.58 -11.05
C LEU A 173 -10.49 10.91 -11.98
N TRP A 174 -10.22 11.41 -13.16
CA TRP A 174 -11.26 11.74 -14.16
C TRP A 174 -11.75 10.51 -14.93
N ARG A 175 -11.07 9.36 -14.81
CA ARG A 175 -11.39 8.13 -15.50
C ARG A 175 -12.41 7.32 -14.70
N SER A 176 -13.57 7.07 -15.27
CA SER A 176 -14.63 6.26 -14.65
C SER A 176 -14.30 4.77 -14.57
N ASP A 177 -13.34 4.30 -15.35
CA ASP A 177 -12.84 2.92 -15.36
C ASP A 177 -11.82 2.64 -14.26
N SER A 178 -11.08 3.67 -13.81
CA SER A 178 -10.03 3.52 -12.80
C SER A 178 -10.59 3.55 -11.38
N THR A 179 -9.88 2.90 -10.46
CA THR A 179 -10.25 2.83 -9.04
C THR A 179 -9.11 3.37 -8.18
N ILE A 180 -9.44 4.23 -7.22
CA ILE A 180 -8.51 4.66 -6.16
C ILE A 180 -8.85 3.88 -4.91
N LEU A 181 -7.93 3.05 -4.42
CA LEU A 181 -8.12 2.18 -3.26
C LEU A 181 -7.33 2.70 -2.06
N PHE A 182 -8.03 3.18 -1.05
CA PHE A 182 -7.42 3.58 0.21
C PHE A 182 -7.23 2.37 1.13
N VAL A 183 -6.01 2.10 1.50
CA VAL A 183 -5.59 0.96 2.34
C VAL A 183 -5.11 1.38 3.73
N GLY A 184 -5.33 2.63 4.11
CA GLY A 184 -4.96 3.19 5.40
C GLY A 184 -5.89 4.31 5.83
N TYR A 185 -5.76 4.71 7.10
CA TYR A 185 -6.53 5.80 7.67
C TYR A 185 -6.28 7.12 6.90
N GLN A 186 -7.35 7.87 6.70
CA GLN A 186 -7.29 9.20 6.08
C GLN A 186 -7.65 10.27 7.11
N VAL A 187 -6.72 11.19 7.36
CA VAL A 187 -6.90 12.28 8.32
C VAL A 187 -7.82 13.35 7.74
N PRO A 188 -8.83 13.85 8.50
CA PRO A 188 -9.64 14.97 8.09
C PRO A 188 -8.80 16.18 7.63
N GLY A 189 -9.19 16.79 6.52
CA GLY A 189 -8.46 17.91 5.91
C GLY A 189 -7.43 17.49 4.85
N THR A 190 -7.15 16.20 4.68
CA THR A 190 -6.28 15.72 3.60
C THR A 190 -7.04 15.47 2.30
N LEU A 191 -6.32 15.46 1.18
CA LEU A 191 -6.88 15.12 -0.11
C LEU A 191 -7.45 13.70 -0.11
N GLY A 192 -6.73 12.74 0.48
CA GLY A 192 -7.21 11.37 0.58
C GLY A 192 -8.53 11.26 1.35
N TYR A 193 -8.70 12.00 2.44
CA TYR A 193 -9.96 12.08 3.17
C TYR A 193 -11.08 12.65 2.32
N SER A 194 -10.81 13.71 1.58
CA SER A 194 -11.81 14.35 0.71
C SER A 194 -12.27 13.41 -0.39
N LEU A 195 -11.35 12.70 -1.04
CA LEU A 195 -11.65 11.70 -2.07
C LEU A 195 -12.47 10.53 -1.50
N LEU A 196 -12.09 10.02 -0.33
CA LEU A 196 -12.81 8.93 0.34
C LEU A 196 -14.25 9.31 0.68
N ASN A 197 -14.49 10.58 1.00
CA ASN A 197 -15.83 11.12 1.30
C ASN A 197 -16.58 11.61 0.06
N GLY A 198 -16.13 11.27 -1.14
CA GLY A 198 -16.87 11.47 -2.37
C GLY A 198 -16.89 12.91 -2.88
N VAL A 199 -15.86 13.71 -2.56
CA VAL A 199 -15.72 15.03 -3.19
C VAL A 199 -15.62 14.85 -4.71
N LYS A 200 -16.38 15.65 -5.44
CA LYS A 200 -16.51 15.50 -6.90
C LYS A 200 -15.46 16.24 -7.71
N LYS A 201 -14.83 17.25 -7.10
CA LYS A 201 -13.86 18.12 -7.76
C LYS A 201 -12.73 18.40 -6.82
N VAL A 202 -11.51 18.19 -7.28
CA VAL A 202 -10.28 18.47 -6.53
C VAL A 202 -9.29 19.23 -7.43
N LYS A 203 -8.48 20.07 -6.81
CA LYS A 203 -7.46 20.83 -7.54
C LYS A 203 -6.10 20.16 -7.37
N LEU A 204 -5.51 19.70 -8.48
CA LEU A 204 -4.19 19.10 -8.52
C LEU A 204 -3.29 19.92 -9.46
N PHE A 205 -2.15 20.39 -8.95
CA PHE A 205 -1.18 21.20 -9.72
C PHE A 205 -1.80 22.42 -10.42
N GLY A 206 -2.83 23.04 -9.79
CA GLY A 206 -3.52 24.19 -10.36
C GLY A 206 -4.64 23.88 -11.34
N GLU A 207 -4.82 22.63 -11.73
CA GLU A 207 -5.91 22.15 -12.60
C GLU A 207 -7.01 21.46 -11.77
N GLU A 208 -8.29 21.58 -12.20
CA GLU A 208 -9.46 20.98 -11.58
C GLU A 208 -9.82 19.64 -12.29
#